data_d26938dea40a742572f0f9cc204b2e47
#
_entry.id   d26938dea40a742572f0f9cc204b2e47
#
_cell.length_a   1.000
_cell.length_b   1.000
_cell.length_c   1.000
_cell.angle_alpha   90.00
_cell.angle_beta   90.00
_cell.angle_gamma   90.00
#
_symmetry.space_group_name_H-M   'P 1'
#
loop_
_entity.id
_entity.type
_entity.pdbx_description
1 polymer ?
#
loop_
_entity_poly.entity_id
_entity_poly.type
_entity_poly.pdbx_seq_one_letter_code
_entity_poly.pdbx_strand_id
1 'polypeptide(L)'
;MSKLIVSLSPHAHGTDSVEKNMYGVLVALLPALLVSFCFFGLGSVVVCLSSVAACVFFEWAITKYVLRRQPTLSDGSAIVTGLLLGMNLPSNFPVWMVLIGALVAIGIGKMTFGGLGCNPFNPALVGRCVLLVSFPAAMTSWPLVGQQATYLDAETGATPLSLMKWAIKSGDASVLEGLPSSVDMLLGNTANGMGAGTLGEICALALLLGLAYMLWKKIITWHIPMSILVTVFVLSGLLHLADSVYANPLQVLFSGGLMLGAIFMATDYVTSPMTHRGQLVYGVAIGVLTVVIRNWGSYPEGMSFAILIMNAFTPLINNYIKPKRFGEVPAKK
;
A
#
# COMPACT_ATOMS: atom_id res chain seq x y z
N MET A 1 -1.47 54.43 -13.03
CA MET A 1 -0.68 53.26 -13.48
C MET A 1 -1.06 52.04 -12.61
N SER A 2 -1.72 51.08 -13.20
CA SER A 2 -2.01 49.80 -12.49
C SER A 2 -0.70 49.09 -12.19
N LYS A 3 -0.44 48.80 -10.93
CA LYS A 3 0.74 48.01 -10.55
C LYS A 3 0.59 46.61 -11.15
N LEU A 4 1.53 46.24 -12.01
CA LEU A 4 1.63 44.85 -12.48
C LEU A 4 1.99 43.94 -11.30
N ILE A 5 1.15 42.94 -11.07
CA ILE A 5 1.41 41.92 -10.06
C ILE A 5 2.21 40.80 -10.74
N VAL A 6 3.47 40.64 -10.32
CA VAL A 6 4.30 39.51 -10.76
C VAL A 6 4.15 38.43 -9.73
N SER A 7 3.59 37.26 -10.12
CA SER A 7 3.48 36.07 -9.28
C SER A 7 4.33 34.94 -9.84
N LEU A 8 4.81 34.06 -8.96
CA LEU A 8 5.51 32.84 -9.36
C LEU A 8 4.51 31.84 -9.96
N SER A 9 4.99 30.99 -10.89
CA SER A 9 4.20 29.86 -11.42
C SER A 9 3.78 28.91 -10.27
N PRO A 10 2.59 28.28 -10.37
CA PRO A 10 1.61 28.35 -11.47
C PRO A 10 0.71 29.57 -11.40
N HIS A 11 0.36 30.11 -12.57
CA HIS A 11 -0.53 31.27 -12.69
C HIS A 11 -2.03 30.90 -12.71
N ALA A 12 -2.35 29.63 -12.96
CA ALA A 12 -3.72 29.10 -12.88
C ALA A 12 -3.95 28.50 -11.51
N HIS A 13 -4.95 28.98 -10.79
CA HIS A 13 -5.37 28.47 -9.49
C HIS A 13 -6.70 27.72 -9.66
N GLY A 14 -6.70 26.42 -9.32
CA GLY A 14 -7.89 25.58 -9.26
C GLY A 14 -8.43 25.46 -7.83
N THR A 15 -9.59 24.83 -7.69
CA THR A 15 -10.17 24.46 -6.38
C THR A 15 -9.52 23.22 -5.77
N ASP A 16 -8.62 22.55 -6.49
CA ASP A 16 -7.88 21.37 -6.02
C ASP A 16 -6.65 21.79 -5.25
N SER A 17 -6.48 21.20 -4.05
CA SER A 17 -5.33 21.40 -3.20
C SER A 17 -4.76 20.04 -2.78
N VAL A 18 -3.45 20.03 -2.43
CA VAL A 18 -2.80 18.84 -1.90
C VAL A 18 -3.50 18.35 -0.65
N GLU A 19 -3.86 19.25 0.26
CA GLU A 19 -4.60 18.95 1.48
C GLU A 19 -5.90 18.21 1.18
N LYS A 20 -6.73 18.74 0.27
CA LYS A 20 -8.02 18.14 -0.11
C LYS A 20 -7.86 16.72 -0.62
N ASN A 21 -6.82 16.47 -1.42
CA ASN A 21 -6.53 15.14 -1.95
C ASN A 21 -6.04 14.19 -0.86
N MET A 22 -5.15 14.62 0.04
CA MET A 22 -4.67 13.82 1.17
C MET A 22 -5.80 13.46 2.13
N TYR A 23 -6.66 14.41 2.49
CA TYR A 23 -7.86 14.12 3.30
C TYR A 23 -8.84 13.22 2.55
N GLY A 24 -8.95 13.34 1.22
CA GLY A 24 -9.73 12.43 0.40
C GLY A 24 -9.25 10.99 0.48
N VAL A 25 -7.93 10.76 0.48
CA VAL A 25 -7.34 9.43 0.68
C VAL A 25 -7.64 8.89 2.10
N LEU A 26 -7.56 9.76 3.13
CA LEU A 26 -7.93 9.35 4.50
C LEU A 26 -9.38 8.91 4.58
N VAL A 27 -10.31 9.64 3.97
CA VAL A 27 -11.73 9.26 3.92
C VAL A 27 -11.92 7.95 3.17
N ALA A 28 -11.17 7.72 2.08
CA ALA A 28 -11.21 6.47 1.33
C ALA A 28 -10.70 5.25 2.13
N LEU A 29 -9.79 5.46 3.10
CA LEU A 29 -9.29 4.41 3.98
C LEU A 29 -10.21 4.11 5.17
N LEU A 30 -11.14 5.01 5.52
CA LEU A 30 -12.04 4.84 6.69
C LEU A 30 -12.81 3.51 6.68
N PRO A 31 -13.42 3.05 5.58
CA PRO A 31 -14.13 1.76 5.58
C PRO A 31 -13.22 0.60 5.98
N ALA A 32 -12.01 0.53 5.41
CA ALA A 32 -11.05 -0.53 5.73
C ALA A 32 -10.54 -0.44 7.17
N LEU A 33 -10.33 0.78 7.68
CA LEU A 33 -9.93 1.04 9.06
C LEU A 33 -11.01 0.59 10.06
N LEU A 34 -12.28 0.93 9.80
CA LEU A 34 -13.40 0.53 10.66
C LEU A 34 -13.56 -0.99 10.71
N VAL A 35 -13.47 -1.65 9.56
CA VAL A 35 -13.48 -3.12 9.49
C VAL A 35 -12.32 -3.70 10.30
N SER A 36 -11.11 -3.18 10.14
CA SER A 36 -9.94 -3.61 10.92
C SER A 36 -10.17 -3.48 12.43
N PHE A 37 -10.77 -2.39 12.88
CA PHE A 37 -11.10 -2.19 14.31
C PHE A 37 -12.16 -3.18 14.82
N CYS A 38 -13.14 -3.52 14.00
CA CYS A 38 -14.16 -4.51 14.36
C CYS A 38 -13.57 -5.93 14.48
N PHE A 39 -12.60 -6.30 13.64
CA PHE A 39 -12.06 -7.65 13.62
C PHE A 39 -10.90 -7.87 14.61
N PHE A 40 -9.99 -6.91 14.73
CA PHE A 40 -8.80 -7.02 15.60
C PHE A 40 -8.92 -6.24 16.93
N GLY A 41 -9.95 -5.43 17.09
CA GLY A 41 -10.20 -4.69 18.33
C GLY A 41 -9.06 -3.78 18.77
N LEU A 42 -8.66 -3.90 20.06
CA LEU A 42 -7.70 -3.02 20.73
C LEU A 42 -6.33 -2.96 20.03
N GLY A 43 -5.83 -4.10 19.54
CA GLY A 43 -4.52 -4.18 18.88
C GLY A 43 -4.42 -3.28 17.65
N SER A 44 -5.45 -3.29 16.78
CA SER A 44 -5.48 -2.45 15.58
C SER A 44 -5.55 -0.97 15.91
N VAL A 45 -6.31 -0.59 16.93
CA VAL A 45 -6.42 0.80 17.40
C VAL A 45 -5.05 1.29 17.90
N VAL A 46 -4.39 0.51 18.76
CA VAL A 46 -3.07 0.86 19.33
C VAL A 46 -2.02 1.01 18.22
N VAL A 47 -1.93 0.04 17.30
CA VAL A 47 -0.93 0.09 16.21
C VAL A 47 -1.20 1.25 15.26
N CYS A 48 -2.43 1.47 14.81
CA CYS A 48 -2.74 2.56 13.90
C CYS A 48 -2.55 3.93 14.55
N LEU A 49 -3.04 4.14 15.78
CA LEU A 49 -2.88 5.41 16.47
C LEU A 49 -1.40 5.72 16.80
N SER A 50 -0.64 4.72 17.27
CA SER A 50 0.78 4.91 17.55
C SER A 50 1.57 5.20 16.28
N SER A 51 1.25 4.56 15.15
CA SER A 51 1.89 4.82 13.86
C SER A 51 1.62 6.23 13.36
N VAL A 52 0.35 6.68 13.40
CA VAL A 52 -0.03 8.04 12.99
C VAL A 52 0.63 9.07 13.90
N ALA A 53 0.53 8.90 15.22
CA ALA A 53 1.12 9.83 16.19
C ALA A 53 2.64 9.93 16.03
N ALA A 54 3.32 8.80 15.83
CA ALA A 54 4.76 8.74 15.59
C ALA A 54 5.15 9.44 14.29
N CYS A 55 4.45 9.21 13.19
CA CYS A 55 4.74 9.86 11.91
C CYS A 55 4.55 11.37 12.01
N VAL A 56 3.48 11.86 12.62
CA VAL A 56 3.24 13.29 12.83
C VAL A 56 4.33 13.89 13.73
N PHE A 57 4.67 13.20 14.82
CA PHE A 57 5.72 13.65 15.73
C PHE A 57 7.10 13.75 15.04
N PHE A 58 7.50 12.71 14.31
CA PHE A 58 8.79 12.71 13.62
C PHE A 58 8.85 13.76 12.50
N GLU A 59 7.76 13.96 11.76
CA GLU A 59 7.70 15.00 10.73
C GLU A 59 7.84 16.38 11.36
N TRP A 60 7.13 16.66 12.45
CA TRP A 60 7.26 17.90 13.20
C TRP A 60 8.68 18.09 13.75
N ALA A 61 9.23 17.08 14.40
CA ALA A 61 10.55 17.14 15.03
C ALA A 61 11.66 17.37 14.00
N ILE A 62 11.65 16.61 12.90
CA ILE A 62 12.66 16.73 11.85
C ILE A 62 12.55 18.11 11.16
N THR A 63 11.33 18.54 10.83
CA THR A 63 11.12 19.84 10.17
C THR A 63 11.58 21.00 11.05
N LYS A 64 11.25 20.97 12.35
CA LYS A 64 11.57 22.04 13.29
C LYS A 64 13.04 22.08 13.71
N TYR A 65 13.59 20.91 14.10
CA TYR A 65 14.93 20.87 14.73
C TYR A 65 16.05 20.58 13.74
N VAL A 66 15.81 19.73 12.72
CA VAL A 66 16.84 19.35 11.74
C VAL A 66 16.83 20.31 10.56
N LEU A 67 15.68 20.49 9.90
CA LEU A 67 15.54 21.32 8.71
C LEU A 67 15.39 22.82 9.06
N ARG A 68 15.05 23.16 10.30
CA ARG A 68 14.82 24.54 10.79
C ARG A 68 13.82 25.33 9.93
N ARG A 69 12.77 24.64 9.47
CA ARG A 69 11.67 25.23 8.67
C ARG A 69 10.38 25.24 9.50
N GLN A 70 9.39 26.00 9.07
CA GLN A 70 8.06 25.95 9.67
C GLN A 70 7.42 24.60 9.35
N PRO A 71 6.87 23.87 10.35
CA PRO A 71 6.21 22.58 10.11
C PRO A 71 4.92 22.76 9.29
N THR A 72 4.75 21.99 8.23
CA THR A 72 3.56 21.96 7.37
C THR A 72 2.75 20.69 7.64
N LEU A 73 2.26 20.53 8.88
CA LEU A 73 1.50 19.33 9.28
C LEU A 73 0.05 19.33 8.80
N SER A 74 -0.46 20.49 8.39
CA SER A 74 -1.85 20.66 7.94
C SER A 74 -2.16 19.96 6.62
N ASP A 75 -1.12 19.59 5.84
CA ASP A 75 -1.26 18.91 4.56
C ASP A 75 -1.79 17.46 4.68
N GLY A 76 -1.83 16.88 5.88
CA GLY A 76 -2.33 15.53 6.13
C GLY A 76 -1.42 14.40 5.67
N SER A 77 -0.29 14.69 5.03
CA SER A 77 0.59 13.67 4.43
C SER A 77 1.25 12.74 5.46
N ALA A 78 1.60 13.27 6.66
CA ALA A 78 2.12 12.46 7.76
C ALA A 78 1.05 11.48 8.28
N ILE A 79 -0.20 11.92 8.34
CA ILE A 79 -1.33 11.09 8.79
C ILE A 79 -1.57 9.95 7.79
N VAL A 80 -1.58 10.25 6.48
CA VAL A 80 -1.69 9.22 5.42
C VAL A 80 -0.55 8.22 5.51
N THR A 81 0.70 8.68 5.63
CA THR A 81 1.87 7.80 5.76
C THR A 81 1.76 6.91 7.00
N GLY A 82 1.39 7.49 8.16
CA GLY A 82 1.24 6.75 9.40
C GLY A 82 0.09 5.74 9.35
N LEU A 83 -1.04 6.10 8.76
CA LEU A 83 -2.18 5.20 8.61
C LEU A 83 -1.85 4.03 7.66
N LEU A 84 -1.25 4.31 6.50
CA LEU A 84 -0.82 3.29 5.56
C LEU A 84 0.24 2.36 6.17
N LEU A 85 1.20 2.91 6.94
CA LEU A 85 2.18 2.09 7.66
C LEU A 85 1.47 1.20 8.68
N GLY A 86 0.61 1.76 9.54
CA GLY A 86 -0.15 1.00 10.55
C GLY A 86 -0.99 -0.12 9.94
N MET A 87 -1.73 0.16 8.86
CA MET A 87 -2.54 -0.85 8.16
C MET A 87 -1.72 -1.96 7.49
N ASN A 88 -0.41 -1.78 7.33
CA ASN A 88 0.51 -2.81 6.82
C ASN A 88 1.22 -3.61 7.92
N LEU A 89 0.92 -3.37 9.18
CA LEU A 89 1.49 -4.09 10.31
C LEU A 89 0.50 -5.11 10.88
N PRO A 90 0.99 -6.15 11.60
CA PRO A 90 0.15 -7.03 12.40
C PRO A 90 -0.48 -6.28 13.58
N SER A 91 -1.64 -6.74 14.08
CA SER A 91 -2.34 -6.09 15.21
C SER A 91 -1.64 -6.24 16.56
N ASN A 92 -0.75 -7.24 16.71
CA ASN A 92 0.06 -7.48 17.90
C ASN A 92 1.46 -6.85 17.83
N PHE A 93 1.69 -5.93 16.89
CA PHE A 93 3.02 -5.37 16.67
C PHE A 93 3.43 -4.40 17.79
N PRO A 94 4.60 -4.59 18.46
CA PRO A 94 5.02 -3.76 19.58
C PRO A 94 5.19 -2.28 19.21
N VAL A 95 4.68 -1.37 20.05
CA VAL A 95 4.71 0.09 19.78
C VAL A 95 6.13 0.61 19.53
N TRP A 96 7.15 0.12 20.26
CA TRP A 96 8.52 0.59 20.05
C TRP A 96 9.07 0.27 18.65
N MET A 97 8.67 -0.88 18.06
CA MET A 97 9.01 -1.19 16.67
C MET A 97 8.22 -0.31 15.69
N VAL A 98 6.95 0.00 16.00
CA VAL A 98 6.17 0.98 15.22
C VAL A 98 6.87 2.33 15.16
N LEU A 99 7.43 2.80 16.28
CA LEU A 99 8.20 4.05 16.34
C LEU A 99 9.43 4.02 15.42
N ILE A 100 10.16 2.90 15.38
CA ILE A 100 11.31 2.73 14.47
C ILE A 100 10.82 2.78 13.01
N GLY A 101 9.74 2.06 12.68
CA GLY A 101 9.16 2.09 11.32
C GLY A 101 8.72 3.48 10.90
N ALA A 102 8.06 4.21 11.79
CA ALA A 102 7.62 5.58 11.54
C ALA A 102 8.81 6.56 11.36
N LEU A 103 9.87 6.40 12.18
CA LEU A 103 11.10 7.18 12.02
C LEU A 103 11.76 6.95 10.66
N VAL A 104 11.85 5.70 10.23
CA VAL A 104 12.40 5.33 8.92
C VAL A 104 11.51 5.84 7.79
N ALA A 105 10.19 5.66 7.89
CA ALA A 105 9.24 6.10 6.88
C ALA A 105 9.31 7.62 6.67
N ILE A 106 9.25 8.40 7.74
CA ILE A 106 9.28 9.86 7.66
C ILE A 106 10.70 10.38 7.48
N GLY A 107 11.65 9.94 8.30
CA GLY A 107 13.04 10.43 8.27
C GLY A 107 13.72 10.09 6.95
N ILE A 108 13.84 8.80 6.64
CA ILE A 108 14.56 8.31 5.46
C ILE A 108 13.67 8.38 4.21
N GLY A 109 12.43 7.91 4.28
CA GLY A 109 11.56 7.80 3.11
C GLY A 109 11.06 9.14 2.58
N LYS A 110 10.90 10.17 3.43
CA LYS A 110 10.28 11.45 3.05
C LYS A 110 11.20 12.66 3.25
N MET A 111 11.68 12.88 4.47
CA MET A 111 12.35 14.14 4.85
C MET A 111 13.76 14.28 4.31
N THR A 112 14.52 13.19 4.17
CA THR A 112 15.89 13.19 3.61
C THR A 112 15.90 13.71 2.18
N PHE A 113 14.85 13.51 1.40
CA PHE A 113 14.78 13.95 0.01
C PHE A 113 14.17 15.34 -0.17
N GLY A 114 13.73 16.01 0.89
CA GLY A 114 13.19 17.37 0.84
C GLY A 114 11.73 17.52 1.28
N GLY A 115 11.08 16.45 1.68
CA GLY A 115 9.70 16.43 2.17
C GLY A 115 8.68 15.99 1.13
N LEU A 116 7.43 16.45 1.28
CA LEU A 116 6.34 16.09 0.40
C LEU A 116 6.63 16.49 -1.06
N GLY A 117 6.43 15.57 -1.98
CA GLY A 117 6.64 15.80 -3.42
C GLY A 117 8.05 15.48 -3.93
N CYS A 118 9.02 15.20 -3.05
CA CYS A 118 10.41 14.91 -3.42
C CYS A 118 10.82 13.46 -3.16
N ASN A 119 9.98 12.65 -2.55
CA ASN A 119 10.29 11.29 -2.17
C ASN A 119 10.37 10.35 -3.40
N PRO A 120 11.48 9.63 -3.61
CA PRO A 120 11.62 8.69 -4.73
C PRO A 120 10.85 7.38 -4.49
N PHE A 121 10.58 7.04 -3.24
CA PHE A 121 9.88 5.83 -2.81
C PHE A 121 8.66 6.17 -1.97
N ASN A 122 7.67 5.30 -1.95
CA ASN A 122 6.55 5.43 -1.02
C ASN A 122 7.05 5.30 0.43
N PRO A 123 6.88 6.35 1.28
CA PRO A 123 7.48 6.37 2.62
C PRO A 123 6.96 5.25 3.54
N ALA A 124 5.66 4.94 3.49
CA ALA A 124 5.08 3.87 4.31
C ALA A 124 5.68 2.50 3.96
N LEU A 125 5.91 2.24 2.67
CA LEU A 125 6.54 0.99 2.22
C LEU A 125 8.02 0.90 2.59
N VAL A 126 8.75 2.03 2.58
CA VAL A 126 10.14 2.06 3.07
C VAL A 126 10.19 1.66 4.55
N GLY A 127 9.31 2.25 5.39
CA GLY A 127 9.21 1.88 6.80
C GLY A 127 8.87 0.40 6.99
N ARG A 128 7.86 -0.10 6.26
CA ARG A 128 7.45 -1.51 6.31
C ARG A 128 8.57 -2.47 5.91
N CYS A 129 9.27 -2.21 4.81
CA CYS A 129 10.33 -3.10 4.33
C CYS A 129 11.51 -3.14 5.29
N VAL A 130 11.90 -2.00 5.90
CA VAL A 130 12.93 -1.97 6.93
C VAL A 130 12.50 -2.79 8.16
N LEU A 131 11.26 -2.65 8.61
CA LEU A 131 10.74 -3.46 9.71
C LEU A 131 10.73 -4.96 9.39
N LEU A 132 10.34 -5.34 8.16
CA LEU A 132 10.31 -6.73 7.73
C LEU A 132 11.71 -7.37 7.71
N VAL A 133 12.71 -6.62 7.26
CA VAL A 133 14.10 -7.10 7.21
C VAL A 133 14.75 -7.11 8.59
N SER A 134 14.47 -6.09 9.43
CA SER A 134 15.08 -5.96 10.75
C SER A 134 14.40 -6.81 11.83
N PHE A 135 13.09 -6.99 11.75
CA PHE A 135 12.26 -7.70 12.74
C PHE A 135 11.33 -8.74 12.08
N PRO A 136 11.88 -9.72 11.34
CA PRO A 136 11.05 -10.65 10.56
C PRO A 136 10.09 -11.47 11.44
N ALA A 137 10.49 -11.88 12.62
CA ALA A 137 9.63 -12.66 13.53
C ALA A 137 8.36 -11.90 13.93
N ALA A 138 8.49 -10.64 14.33
CA ALA A 138 7.34 -9.79 14.70
C ALA A 138 6.47 -9.44 13.49
N MET A 139 7.07 -9.23 12.31
CA MET A 139 6.36 -8.90 11.08
C MET A 139 5.65 -10.08 10.42
N THR A 140 5.97 -11.32 10.80
CA THR A 140 5.32 -12.53 10.29
C THR A 140 4.44 -13.23 11.33
N SER A 141 4.23 -12.60 12.48
CA SER A 141 3.32 -13.04 13.54
C SER A 141 1.92 -12.51 13.26
N TRP A 142 1.01 -13.38 12.81
CA TRP A 142 -0.33 -12.99 12.35
C TRP A 142 -1.41 -13.38 13.36
N PRO A 143 -2.00 -12.42 14.08
CA PRO A 143 -3.08 -12.70 15.04
C PRO A 143 -4.32 -13.27 14.38
N LEU A 144 -5.00 -14.14 15.14
CA LEU A 144 -6.32 -14.66 14.76
C LEU A 144 -7.37 -13.56 14.89
N VAL A 145 -8.40 -13.66 14.07
CA VAL A 145 -9.56 -12.76 14.14
C VAL A 145 -10.40 -13.04 15.37
N GLY A 146 -11.04 -12.01 15.93
CA GLY A 146 -11.95 -12.12 17.06
C GLY A 146 -11.33 -11.91 18.45
N GLN A 147 -10.03 -11.67 18.52
CA GLN A 147 -9.32 -11.39 19.78
C GLN A 147 -9.38 -9.89 20.13
N GLN A 148 -10.58 -9.37 20.40
CA GLN A 148 -10.81 -7.93 20.51
C GLN A 148 -10.13 -7.24 21.70
N ALA A 149 -9.91 -7.96 22.82
CA ALA A 149 -9.35 -7.42 24.04
C ALA A 149 -7.85 -7.66 24.22
N THR A 150 -7.24 -8.52 23.40
CA THR A 150 -5.81 -8.86 23.45
C THR A 150 -4.97 -7.97 22.55
N TYR A 151 -3.71 -7.75 22.94
CA TYR A 151 -2.76 -6.98 22.12
C TYR A 151 -1.48 -7.79 21.86
N LEU A 152 -0.54 -7.82 22.81
CA LEU A 152 0.75 -8.51 22.63
C LEU A 152 0.65 -10.03 22.73
N ASP A 153 -0.26 -10.52 23.56
CA ASP A 153 -0.46 -11.94 23.86
C ASP A 153 -1.52 -12.59 22.95
N ALA A 154 -1.72 -12.04 21.75
CA ALA A 154 -2.69 -12.57 20.81
C ALA A 154 -2.21 -13.91 20.23
N GLU A 155 -3.11 -14.89 20.16
CA GLU A 155 -2.86 -16.15 19.46
C GLU A 155 -2.66 -15.89 17.97
N THR A 156 -1.68 -16.59 17.37
CA THR A 156 -1.30 -16.40 15.96
C THR A 156 -1.57 -17.64 15.14
N GLY A 157 -1.87 -17.44 13.87
CA GLY A 157 -2.15 -18.53 12.93
C GLY A 157 -1.52 -18.31 11.56
N ALA A 158 -1.56 -19.35 10.73
CA ALA A 158 -1.12 -19.27 9.35
C ALA A 158 -2.09 -18.41 8.52
N THR A 159 -1.56 -17.50 7.70
CA THR A 159 -2.38 -16.71 6.76
C THR A 159 -2.72 -17.52 5.51
N PRO A 160 -3.80 -17.19 4.78
CA PRO A 160 -4.10 -17.80 3.49
C PRO A 160 -2.91 -17.76 2.53
N LEU A 161 -2.18 -16.63 2.50
CA LEU A 161 -1.01 -16.47 1.64
C LEU A 161 0.17 -17.38 2.05
N SER A 162 0.36 -17.64 3.35
CA SER A 162 1.39 -18.58 3.83
C SER A 162 1.04 -20.02 3.48
N LEU A 163 -0.25 -20.39 3.53
CA LEU A 163 -0.72 -21.71 3.12
C LEU A 163 -0.54 -21.94 1.61
N MET A 164 -0.89 -20.95 0.78
CA MET A 164 -0.64 -21.01 -0.67
C MET A 164 0.85 -21.23 -0.96
N LYS A 165 1.74 -20.51 -0.26
CA LYS A 165 3.17 -20.67 -0.43
C LYS A 165 3.67 -22.03 0.05
N TRP A 166 3.09 -22.57 1.12
CA TRP A 166 3.44 -23.90 1.62
C TRP A 166 2.99 -24.98 0.63
N ALA A 167 1.79 -24.88 0.04
CA ALA A 167 1.33 -25.79 -1.01
C ALA A 167 2.31 -25.86 -2.19
N ILE A 168 2.79 -24.70 -2.67
CA ILE A 168 3.79 -24.65 -3.75
C ILE A 168 5.11 -25.30 -3.34
N LYS A 169 5.56 -25.12 -2.09
CA LYS A 169 6.83 -25.70 -1.62
C LYS A 169 6.74 -27.19 -1.37
N SER A 170 5.62 -27.69 -0.86
CA SER A 170 5.40 -29.11 -0.60
C SER A 170 5.00 -29.90 -1.85
N GLY A 171 4.49 -29.22 -2.89
CA GLY A 171 3.88 -29.86 -4.04
C GLY A 171 2.54 -30.53 -3.75
N ASP A 172 1.90 -30.19 -2.64
CA ASP A 172 0.67 -30.81 -2.17
C ASP A 172 -0.53 -29.86 -2.29
N ALA A 173 -1.43 -30.19 -3.21
CA ALA A 173 -2.64 -29.41 -3.44
C ALA A 173 -3.68 -29.53 -2.31
N SER A 174 -3.63 -30.58 -1.46
CA SER A 174 -4.58 -30.77 -0.36
C SER A 174 -4.57 -29.64 0.66
N VAL A 175 -3.43 -28.96 0.80
CA VAL A 175 -3.26 -27.78 1.67
C VAL A 175 -4.21 -26.65 1.27
N LEU A 176 -4.54 -26.54 0.00
CA LEU A 176 -5.42 -25.50 -0.52
C LEU A 176 -6.92 -25.73 -0.17
N GLU A 177 -7.30 -26.95 0.19
CA GLU A 177 -8.67 -27.25 0.63
C GLU A 177 -9.04 -26.53 1.93
N GLY A 178 -8.03 -26.21 2.77
CA GLY A 178 -8.19 -25.43 3.99
C GLY A 178 -8.40 -23.92 3.77
N LEU A 179 -8.25 -23.40 2.53
CA LEU A 179 -8.38 -21.97 2.27
C LEU A 179 -9.83 -21.50 2.34
N PRO A 180 -10.08 -20.27 2.85
CA PRO A 180 -11.40 -19.63 2.78
C PRO A 180 -11.87 -19.50 1.33
N SER A 181 -13.19 -19.49 1.12
CA SER A 181 -13.73 -19.20 -0.21
C SER A 181 -13.36 -17.80 -0.68
N SER A 182 -13.35 -17.57 -1.99
CA SER A 182 -13.06 -16.23 -2.54
C SER A 182 -14.06 -15.17 -2.05
N VAL A 183 -15.31 -15.57 -1.77
CA VAL A 183 -16.35 -14.67 -1.24
C VAL A 183 -16.06 -14.32 0.22
N ASP A 184 -15.63 -15.30 1.03
CA ASP A 184 -15.27 -15.07 2.43
C ASP A 184 -14.07 -14.12 2.53
N MET A 185 -13.06 -14.30 1.68
CA MET A 185 -11.91 -13.37 1.60
C MET A 185 -12.31 -11.96 1.16
N LEU A 186 -13.28 -11.85 0.24
CA LEU A 186 -13.81 -10.55 -0.18
C LEU A 186 -14.50 -9.81 0.98
N LEU A 187 -15.28 -10.53 1.78
CA LEU A 187 -16.04 -9.96 2.90
C LEU A 187 -15.22 -9.83 4.19
N GLY A 188 -14.05 -10.46 4.24
CA GLY A 188 -13.22 -10.51 5.44
C GLY A 188 -13.59 -11.60 6.44
N ASN A 189 -14.42 -12.54 6.03
CA ASN A 189 -14.80 -13.69 6.85
C ASN A 189 -13.70 -14.75 6.79
N THR A 190 -12.63 -14.55 7.55
CA THR A 190 -11.53 -15.52 7.64
C THR A 190 -12.03 -16.76 8.39
N ALA A 191 -11.77 -17.94 7.82
CA ALA A 191 -12.15 -19.21 8.43
C ALA A 191 -11.56 -19.36 9.84
N ASN A 192 -12.28 -20.03 10.72
CA ASN A 192 -11.91 -20.24 12.11
C ASN A 192 -10.46 -20.78 12.25
N GLY A 193 -9.63 -20.07 13.00
CA GLY A 193 -8.26 -20.48 13.29
C GLY A 193 -7.19 -20.03 12.30
N MET A 194 -7.52 -19.19 11.30
CA MET A 194 -6.53 -18.61 10.39
C MET A 194 -6.11 -17.23 10.83
N GLY A 195 -4.81 -16.93 10.68
CA GLY A 195 -4.26 -15.58 10.81
C GLY A 195 -4.79 -14.68 9.69
N ALA A 196 -5.21 -13.49 10.02
CA ALA A 196 -5.87 -12.59 9.06
C ALA A 196 -4.90 -11.73 8.23
N GLY A 197 -3.59 -11.86 8.47
CA GLY A 197 -2.59 -11.02 7.79
C GLY A 197 -2.44 -9.64 8.42
N THR A 198 -2.14 -8.63 7.61
CA THR A 198 -2.01 -7.24 8.06
C THR A 198 -3.39 -6.62 8.33
N LEU A 199 -3.41 -5.54 9.11
CA LEU A 199 -4.64 -4.82 9.46
C LEU A 199 -5.47 -4.39 8.24
N GLY A 200 -4.83 -4.06 7.12
CA GLY A 200 -5.47 -3.63 5.89
C GLY A 200 -5.89 -4.74 4.92
N GLU A 201 -5.60 -6.01 5.24
CA GLU A 201 -5.85 -7.13 4.32
C GLU A 201 -7.20 -7.83 4.51
N ILE A 202 -7.85 -7.62 5.66
CA ILE A 202 -9.00 -8.41 6.09
C ILE A 202 -10.15 -8.39 5.09
N CYS A 203 -10.55 -7.21 4.62
CA CYS A 203 -11.74 -7.02 3.83
C CYS A 203 -11.42 -6.34 2.50
N ALA A 204 -11.37 -7.11 1.43
CA ALA A 204 -11.14 -6.55 0.09
C ALA A 204 -12.30 -5.64 -0.37
N LEU A 205 -13.54 -5.91 0.07
CA LEU A 205 -14.70 -5.08 -0.25
C LEU A 205 -14.54 -3.65 0.30
N ALA A 206 -14.05 -3.50 1.53
CA ALA A 206 -13.84 -2.19 2.12
C ALA A 206 -12.80 -1.36 1.37
N LEU A 207 -11.73 -2.00 0.85
CA LEU A 207 -10.72 -1.36 0.00
C LEU A 207 -11.29 -1.00 -1.38
N LEU A 208 -12.16 -1.84 -1.96
CA LEU A 208 -12.86 -1.55 -3.22
C LEU A 208 -13.81 -0.36 -3.09
N LEU A 209 -14.50 -0.21 -1.95
CA LEU A 209 -15.31 0.98 -1.66
C LEU A 209 -14.42 2.24 -1.61
N GLY A 210 -13.25 2.14 -0.98
CA GLY A 210 -12.25 3.21 -1.02
C GLY A 210 -11.78 3.56 -2.42
N LEU A 211 -11.51 2.54 -3.27
CA LEU A 211 -11.18 2.73 -4.68
C LEU A 211 -12.30 3.47 -5.43
N ALA A 212 -13.54 3.03 -5.28
CA ALA A 212 -14.69 3.64 -5.92
C ALA A 212 -14.83 5.12 -5.53
N TYR A 213 -14.65 5.45 -4.25
CA TYR A 213 -14.65 6.83 -3.76
C TYR A 213 -13.52 7.68 -4.39
N MET A 214 -12.28 7.15 -4.43
CA MET A 214 -11.14 7.88 -5.02
C MET A 214 -11.31 8.11 -6.52
N LEU A 215 -11.87 7.14 -7.25
CA LEU A 215 -12.19 7.28 -8.68
C LEU A 215 -13.32 8.30 -8.90
N TRP A 216 -14.36 8.26 -8.08
CA TRP A 216 -15.48 9.22 -8.16
C TRP A 216 -15.01 10.66 -7.91
N LYS A 217 -14.17 10.86 -6.90
CA LYS A 217 -13.58 12.17 -6.60
C LYS A 217 -12.43 12.57 -7.54
N LYS A 218 -12.05 11.69 -8.48
CA LYS A 218 -10.93 11.89 -9.42
C LYS A 218 -9.58 12.12 -8.72
N ILE A 219 -9.42 11.57 -7.52
CA ILE A 219 -8.16 11.63 -6.76
C ILE A 219 -7.11 10.76 -7.47
N ILE A 220 -7.50 9.59 -7.97
CA ILE A 220 -6.61 8.69 -8.72
C ILE A 220 -7.22 8.35 -10.08
N THR A 221 -6.38 7.81 -10.98
CA THR A 221 -6.81 7.21 -12.24
C THR A 221 -6.90 5.70 -12.11
N TRP A 222 -7.79 5.07 -12.87
CA TRP A 222 -8.01 3.62 -12.84
C TRP A 222 -6.84 2.79 -13.43
N HIS A 223 -5.90 3.42 -14.16
CA HIS A 223 -4.87 2.73 -14.94
C HIS A 223 -3.95 1.85 -14.07
N ILE A 224 -3.43 2.38 -12.96
CA ILE A 224 -2.51 1.64 -12.09
C ILE A 224 -3.23 0.49 -11.36
N PRO A 225 -4.32 0.72 -10.59
CA PRO A 225 -4.99 -0.36 -9.87
C PRO A 225 -5.44 -1.49 -10.80
N MET A 226 -6.10 -1.13 -11.91
CA MET A 226 -6.63 -2.13 -12.83
C MET A 226 -5.53 -2.91 -13.54
N SER A 227 -4.44 -2.26 -13.96
CA SER A 227 -3.33 -2.99 -14.60
C SER A 227 -2.66 -3.98 -13.65
N ILE A 228 -2.48 -3.63 -12.37
CA ILE A 228 -1.95 -4.55 -11.36
C ILE A 228 -2.90 -5.74 -11.17
N LEU A 229 -4.20 -5.48 -10.89
CA LEU A 229 -5.17 -6.51 -10.59
C LEU A 229 -5.38 -7.47 -11.77
N VAL A 230 -5.51 -6.94 -12.99
CA VAL A 230 -5.66 -7.75 -14.21
C VAL A 230 -4.40 -8.60 -14.45
N THR A 231 -3.21 -8.04 -14.29
CA THR A 231 -1.95 -8.77 -14.50
C THR A 231 -1.81 -9.91 -13.49
N VAL A 232 -2.09 -9.66 -12.20
CA VAL A 232 -2.03 -10.70 -11.18
C VAL A 232 -3.09 -11.77 -11.46
N PHE A 233 -4.32 -11.39 -11.81
CA PHE A 233 -5.38 -12.33 -12.13
C PHE A 233 -5.04 -13.23 -13.31
N VAL A 234 -4.54 -12.66 -14.41
CA VAL A 234 -4.18 -13.42 -15.61
C VAL A 234 -3.01 -14.36 -15.33
N LEU A 235 -1.93 -13.87 -14.70
CA LEU A 235 -0.76 -14.69 -14.41
C LEU A 235 -1.05 -15.81 -13.42
N SER A 236 -1.78 -15.51 -12.33
CA SER A 236 -2.17 -16.56 -11.37
C SER A 236 -3.15 -17.55 -11.99
N GLY A 237 -4.02 -17.10 -12.92
CA GLY A 237 -4.90 -17.98 -13.69
C GLY A 237 -4.12 -18.92 -14.61
N LEU A 238 -3.12 -18.43 -15.32
CA LEU A 238 -2.25 -19.25 -16.16
C LEU A 238 -1.49 -20.31 -15.34
N LEU A 239 -0.98 -19.91 -14.15
CA LEU A 239 -0.30 -20.83 -13.24
C LEU A 239 -1.26 -21.92 -12.70
N HIS A 240 -2.46 -21.54 -12.30
CA HIS A 240 -3.48 -22.48 -11.82
C HIS A 240 -3.93 -23.47 -12.89
N LEU A 241 -4.02 -23.04 -14.16
CA LEU A 241 -4.31 -23.92 -15.30
C LEU A 241 -3.15 -24.87 -15.61
N ALA A 242 -1.92 -24.46 -15.31
CA ALA A 242 -0.73 -25.29 -15.54
C ALA A 242 -0.58 -26.38 -14.47
N ASP A 243 -0.88 -26.07 -13.21
CA ASP A 243 -0.73 -27.00 -12.09
C ASP A 243 -1.73 -26.64 -10.98
N SER A 244 -2.43 -27.67 -10.44
CA SER A 244 -3.43 -27.56 -9.37
C SER A 244 -2.84 -27.14 -8.00
N VAL A 245 -1.52 -27.17 -7.85
CA VAL A 245 -0.81 -26.70 -6.66
C VAL A 245 -0.91 -25.17 -6.47
N TYR A 246 -1.17 -24.43 -7.56
CA TYR A 246 -1.40 -22.99 -7.48
C TYR A 246 -2.85 -22.69 -7.11
N ALA A 247 -3.05 -21.76 -6.18
CA ALA A 247 -4.37 -21.36 -5.71
C ALA A 247 -5.21 -20.68 -6.81
N ASN A 248 -6.53 -20.63 -6.59
CA ASN A 248 -7.45 -19.94 -7.50
C ASN A 248 -7.08 -18.45 -7.67
N PRO A 249 -7.11 -17.89 -8.89
CA PRO A 249 -6.78 -16.49 -9.17
C PRO A 249 -7.48 -15.47 -8.27
N LEU A 250 -8.76 -15.69 -7.96
CA LEU A 250 -9.51 -14.81 -7.07
C LEU A 250 -9.01 -14.86 -5.62
N GLN A 251 -8.64 -16.05 -5.13
CA GLN A 251 -8.04 -16.19 -3.80
C GLN A 251 -6.68 -15.49 -3.73
N VAL A 252 -5.85 -15.62 -4.77
CA VAL A 252 -4.55 -14.91 -4.86
C VAL A 252 -4.75 -13.40 -4.87
N LEU A 253 -5.81 -12.91 -5.54
CA LEU A 253 -6.10 -11.49 -5.68
C LEU A 253 -6.57 -10.86 -4.35
N PHE A 254 -7.39 -11.58 -3.58
CA PHE A 254 -7.91 -11.11 -2.30
C PHE A 254 -7.02 -11.45 -1.11
N SER A 255 -5.92 -12.19 -1.30
CA SER A 255 -4.97 -12.52 -0.26
C SER A 255 -3.83 -11.52 -0.16
N GLY A 256 -3.35 -11.29 1.05
CA GLY A 256 -2.21 -10.43 1.32
C GLY A 256 -2.45 -8.96 1.01
N GLY A 257 -1.45 -8.13 1.20
CA GLY A 257 -1.49 -6.67 0.99
C GLY A 257 -1.64 -6.22 -0.46
N LEU A 258 -2.07 -7.10 -1.39
CA LEU A 258 -2.17 -6.77 -2.81
C LEU A 258 -3.20 -5.67 -3.07
N MET A 259 -4.40 -5.80 -2.51
CA MET A 259 -5.47 -4.81 -2.71
C MET A 259 -5.10 -3.46 -2.11
N LEU A 260 -4.59 -3.43 -0.86
CA LEU A 260 -4.13 -2.20 -0.22
C LEU A 260 -2.98 -1.56 -1.01
N GLY A 261 -2.00 -2.36 -1.44
CA GLY A 261 -0.86 -1.90 -2.21
C GLY A 261 -1.24 -1.35 -3.58
N ALA A 262 -2.10 -2.04 -4.33
CA ALA A 262 -2.52 -1.64 -5.67
C ALA A 262 -3.38 -0.37 -5.68
N ILE A 263 -4.25 -0.20 -4.66
CA ILE A 263 -5.22 0.89 -4.61
C ILE A 263 -4.61 2.16 -3.99
N PHE A 264 -3.88 2.04 -2.87
CA PHE A 264 -3.46 3.19 -2.06
C PHE A 264 -1.97 3.49 -2.11
N MET A 265 -1.13 2.48 -2.37
CA MET A 265 0.33 2.66 -2.30
C MET A 265 1.00 2.82 -3.65
N ALA A 266 0.58 2.06 -4.67
CA ALA A 266 1.11 2.17 -6.02
C ALA A 266 0.61 3.43 -6.74
N THR A 267 -0.48 4.03 -6.25
CA THR A 267 -1.11 5.24 -6.81
C THR A 267 -0.60 6.54 -6.19
N ASP A 268 0.48 6.50 -5.42
CA ASP A 268 1.11 7.71 -4.88
C ASP A 268 1.55 8.63 -6.02
N TYR A 269 1.17 9.90 -5.96
CA TYR A 269 1.40 10.89 -7.00
C TYR A 269 2.87 11.12 -7.33
N VAL A 270 3.73 11.06 -6.31
CA VAL A 270 5.15 11.38 -6.44
C VAL A 270 5.92 10.24 -7.07
N THR A 271 5.59 9.01 -6.69
CA THR A 271 6.37 7.81 -7.03
C THR A 271 5.84 7.06 -8.25
N SER A 272 4.66 7.45 -8.77
CA SER A 272 4.05 6.84 -9.95
C SER A 272 4.33 7.60 -11.25
N PRO A 273 4.28 6.95 -12.44
CA PRO A 273 4.49 7.59 -13.73
C PRO A 273 3.43 8.64 -14.07
N MET A 274 3.86 9.73 -14.75
CA MET A 274 2.99 10.84 -15.12
C MET A 274 2.00 10.51 -16.25
N THR A 275 2.38 9.64 -17.20
CA THR A 275 1.58 9.34 -18.38
C THR A 275 0.72 8.11 -18.19
N HIS A 276 -0.50 8.09 -18.75
CA HIS A 276 -1.39 6.92 -18.66
C HIS A 276 -0.76 5.64 -19.23
N ARG A 277 0.02 5.74 -20.31
CA ARG A 277 0.76 4.61 -20.87
C ARG A 277 1.87 4.14 -19.93
N GLY A 278 2.59 5.08 -19.28
CA GLY A 278 3.57 4.77 -18.25
C GLY A 278 2.93 4.09 -17.04
N GLN A 279 1.76 4.55 -16.62
CA GLN A 279 0.99 3.96 -15.52
C GLN A 279 0.60 2.51 -15.81
N LEU A 280 0.18 2.19 -17.04
CA LEU A 280 -0.12 0.81 -17.45
C LEU A 280 1.13 -0.09 -17.40
N VAL A 281 2.26 0.37 -17.97
CA VAL A 281 3.53 -0.38 -17.94
C VAL A 281 3.99 -0.60 -16.49
N TYR A 282 3.92 0.44 -15.67
CA TYR A 282 4.26 0.39 -14.25
C TYR A 282 3.40 -0.63 -13.50
N GLY A 283 2.07 -0.58 -13.70
CA GLY A 283 1.17 -1.51 -13.02
C GLY A 283 1.34 -2.96 -13.49
N VAL A 284 1.53 -3.20 -14.79
CA VAL A 284 1.83 -4.55 -15.31
C VAL A 284 3.12 -5.09 -14.70
N ALA A 285 4.18 -4.29 -14.65
CA ALA A 285 5.46 -4.71 -14.07
C ALA A 285 5.34 -5.02 -12.55
N ILE A 286 4.58 -4.21 -11.78
CA ILE A 286 4.29 -4.51 -10.38
C ILE A 286 3.53 -5.84 -10.26
N GLY A 287 2.51 -6.07 -11.09
CA GLY A 287 1.73 -7.31 -11.07
C GLY A 287 2.61 -8.53 -11.34
N VAL A 288 3.47 -8.48 -12.36
CA VAL A 288 4.42 -9.56 -12.68
C VAL A 288 5.37 -9.81 -11.52
N LEU A 289 6.03 -8.75 -11.00
CA LEU A 289 6.97 -8.88 -9.88
C LEU A 289 6.29 -9.45 -8.63
N THR A 290 5.05 -9.03 -8.34
CA THR A 290 4.30 -9.54 -7.19
C THR A 290 4.05 -11.03 -7.30
N VAL A 291 3.61 -11.53 -8.47
CA VAL A 291 3.38 -12.97 -8.70
C VAL A 291 4.70 -13.75 -8.61
N VAL A 292 5.78 -13.23 -9.20
CA VAL A 292 7.09 -13.87 -9.15
C VAL A 292 7.60 -13.97 -7.70
N ILE A 293 7.55 -12.88 -6.92
CA ILE A 293 8.04 -12.88 -5.54
C ILE A 293 7.18 -13.77 -4.65
N ARG A 294 5.85 -13.77 -4.82
CA ARG A 294 4.94 -14.62 -4.05
C ARG A 294 5.22 -16.09 -4.24
N ASN A 295 5.40 -16.54 -5.47
CA ASN A 295 5.56 -17.96 -5.79
C ASN A 295 7.00 -18.45 -5.56
N TRP A 296 8.01 -17.71 -6.00
CA TRP A 296 9.41 -18.14 -5.98
C TRP A 296 10.31 -17.38 -5.00
N GLY A 297 9.85 -16.24 -4.46
CA GLY A 297 10.63 -15.47 -3.47
C GLY A 297 10.68 -16.10 -2.09
N SER A 298 11.46 -15.54 -1.18
CA SER A 298 11.56 -16.00 0.22
C SER A 298 10.35 -15.58 1.04
N TYR A 299 9.87 -14.35 0.87
CA TYR A 299 8.73 -13.82 1.61
C TYR A 299 7.40 -14.13 0.90
N PRO A 300 6.32 -14.42 1.65
CA PRO A 300 5.00 -14.65 1.07
C PRO A 300 4.39 -13.39 0.45
N GLU A 301 4.69 -12.22 1.02
CA GLU A 301 4.22 -10.95 0.51
C GLU A 301 5.22 -10.31 -0.45
N GLY A 302 4.83 -10.17 -1.72
CA GLY A 302 5.66 -9.58 -2.77
C GLY A 302 5.35 -8.12 -3.09
N MET A 303 4.12 -7.65 -2.75
CA MET A 303 3.60 -6.37 -3.24
C MET A 303 4.45 -5.17 -2.81
N SER A 304 4.89 -5.12 -1.56
CA SER A 304 5.70 -4.02 -1.02
C SER A 304 7.03 -3.86 -1.75
N PHE A 305 7.72 -4.98 -1.97
CA PHE A 305 8.98 -4.98 -2.71
C PHE A 305 8.77 -4.65 -4.18
N ALA A 306 7.72 -5.18 -4.81
CA ALA A 306 7.40 -4.90 -6.21
C ALA A 306 7.16 -3.40 -6.45
N ILE A 307 6.40 -2.74 -5.57
CA ILE A 307 6.18 -1.29 -5.67
C ILE A 307 7.49 -0.52 -5.48
N LEU A 308 8.29 -0.84 -4.47
CA LEU A 308 9.56 -0.13 -4.23
C LEU A 308 10.55 -0.29 -5.40
N ILE A 309 10.66 -1.50 -5.95
CA ILE A 309 11.49 -1.73 -7.15
C ILE A 309 10.98 -0.86 -8.30
N MET A 310 9.68 -0.87 -8.56
CA MET A 310 9.12 -0.11 -9.67
C MET A 310 9.14 1.41 -9.44
N ASN A 311 9.10 1.88 -8.19
CA ASN A 311 9.33 3.29 -7.86
C ASN A 311 10.74 3.73 -8.31
N ALA A 312 11.76 2.88 -8.12
CA ALA A 312 13.12 3.15 -8.61
C ALA A 312 13.18 3.24 -10.15
N PHE A 313 12.32 2.50 -10.87
CA PHE A 313 12.23 2.54 -12.33
C PHE A 313 11.32 3.65 -12.87
N THR A 314 10.54 4.33 -12.05
CA THR A 314 9.62 5.40 -12.47
C THR A 314 10.32 6.52 -13.25
N PRO A 315 11.51 7.03 -12.86
CA PRO A 315 12.22 8.04 -13.66
C PRO A 315 12.59 7.53 -15.06
N LEU A 316 12.94 6.25 -15.17
CA LEU A 316 13.23 5.61 -16.46
C LEU A 316 11.99 5.55 -17.34
N ILE A 317 10.85 5.10 -16.80
CA ILE A 317 9.56 5.06 -17.50
C ILE A 317 9.17 6.46 -18.00
N ASN A 318 9.29 7.49 -17.15
CA ASN A 318 8.98 8.88 -17.51
C ASN A 318 9.92 9.45 -18.58
N ASN A 319 11.17 8.97 -18.66
CA ASN A 319 12.11 9.39 -19.69
C ASN A 319 11.79 8.80 -21.08
N TYR A 320 11.35 7.54 -21.12
CA TYR A 320 11.01 6.87 -22.38
C TYR A 320 9.57 7.15 -22.83
N ILE A 321 8.61 7.26 -21.89
CA ILE A 321 7.18 7.47 -22.17
C ILE A 321 6.81 8.90 -21.80
N LYS A 322 7.28 9.87 -22.60
CA LYS A 322 7.05 11.29 -22.37
C LYS A 322 5.60 11.71 -22.70
N PRO A 323 5.03 12.68 -21.98
CA PRO A 323 3.77 13.30 -22.38
C PRO A 323 3.97 14.06 -23.70
N LYS A 324 2.91 14.16 -24.49
CA LYS A 324 2.93 15.01 -25.71
C LYS A 324 3.18 16.46 -25.32
N ARG A 325 4.09 17.13 -26.04
CA ARG A 325 4.35 18.55 -25.82
C ARG A 325 3.16 19.39 -26.27
N PHE A 326 2.91 20.48 -25.58
CA PHE A 326 1.87 21.43 -26.00
C PHE A 326 2.24 21.99 -27.39
N GLY A 327 1.27 21.97 -28.33
CA GLY A 327 1.49 22.46 -29.71
C GLY A 327 2.18 21.45 -30.67
N GLU A 328 2.53 20.26 -30.23
CA GLU A 328 3.04 19.20 -31.13
C GLU A 328 1.91 18.69 -32.04
N VAL A 329 1.97 19.03 -33.32
CA VAL A 329 1.07 18.45 -34.34
C VAL A 329 1.59 17.04 -34.65
N PRO A 330 0.76 15.96 -34.53
CA PRO A 330 1.21 14.64 -34.87
C PRO A 330 1.65 14.59 -36.35
N ALA A 331 2.88 14.18 -36.60
CA ALA A 331 3.34 13.94 -37.97
C ALA A 331 2.34 12.96 -38.62
N LYS A 332 1.67 13.41 -39.68
CA LYS A 332 0.86 12.51 -40.53
C LYS A 332 1.79 11.40 -41.01
N LYS A 333 1.50 10.15 -40.57
CA LYS A 333 2.11 8.96 -41.15
C LYS A 333 1.57 8.74 -42.55
#